data_f0dec408e9bb5be07a8bb7419bbf61f4
#
_entry.id   f0dec408e9bb5be07a8bb7419bbf61f4
#
_cell.length_a   1.000
_cell.length_b   1.000
_cell.length_c   1.000
_cell.angle_alpha   90.00
_cell.angle_beta   90.00
_cell.angle_gamma   90.00
#
_symmetry.space_group_name_H-M   'P 1'
#
loop_
_entity.id
_entity.type
_entity.pdbx_description
1 polymer ?
#
loop_
_entity_poly.entity_id
_entity_poly.type
_entity_poly.pdbx_seq_one_letter_code
_entity_poly.pdbx_strand_id
1 'polypeptide(L)'
;LSPTHWQASTFPMPFRSKITVVHDGIDTQAVAPNPAVSLTLNDNLVLTKQDEVITFVNRNLEPYRGYHVFMRALPEILKCRPGARILIVGADDVSYGARPRPEEHGGTKWKDIFAAEVRPQISEADWGRVYFLGNLPYQHFIPLLQLSTVHVYLTYPFVLSWSLLEAMSAGCAIVASDTQPLHEAVRHNETGKLVNFFNHEALAQQVCNLLDQPEERQRLGASARAFAQQHYDLHGVCLPQQLAWVNALRSSDSVVGEVKPKAPLA
;
A
#
# COMPACT_ATOMS: atom_id res chain seq x y z
N LEU A 1 -19.42 0.21 -11.23
CA LEU A 1 -18.76 0.26 -9.92
C LEU A 1 -17.47 1.07 -9.96
N SER A 2 -17.10 1.65 -8.83
CA SER A 2 -15.78 2.22 -8.58
C SER A 2 -15.28 1.75 -7.21
N PRO A 3 -13.99 1.42 -7.05
CA PRO A 3 -13.50 0.92 -5.75
C PRO A 3 -13.38 2.02 -4.68
N THR A 4 -13.33 3.30 -5.07
CA THR A 4 -13.19 4.42 -4.14
C THR A 4 -14.02 5.62 -4.55
N HIS A 5 -14.39 6.47 -3.60
CA HIS A 5 -15.06 7.76 -3.86
C HIS A 5 -14.15 8.70 -4.64
N TRP A 6 -12.84 8.69 -4.35
CA TRP A 6 -11.88 9.50 -5.10
C TRP A 6 -11.87 9.12 -6.58
N GLN A 7 -11.77 7.83 -6.91
CA GLN A 7 -11.82 7.39 -8.32
C GLN A 7 -13.18 7.74 -8.97
N ALA A 8 -14.29 7.54 -8.27
CA ALA A 8 -15.60 7.95 -8.77
C ALA A 8 -15.64 9.45 -9.06
N SER A 9 -14.99 10.28 -8.24
CA SER A 9 -14.95 11.74 -8.41
C SER A 9 -14.14 12.21 -9.63
N THR A 10 -13.27 11.37 -10.20
CA THR A 10 -12.51 11.70 -11.41
C THR A 10 -13.34 11.60 -12.70
N PHE A 11 -14.52 10.96 -12.63
CA PHE A 11 -15.43 10.88 -13.78
C PHE A 11 -16.17 12.22 -14.00
N PRO A 12 -16.58 12.53 -15.24
CA PRO A 12 -17.40 13.72 -15.52
C PRO A 12 -18.70 13.73 -14.71
N MET A 13 -19.13 14.92 -14.27
CA MET A 13 -20.29 15.13 -13.39
C MET A 13 -21.56 14.32 -13.79
N PRO A 14 -21.98 14.28 -15.07
CA PRO A 14 -23.20 13.56 -15.44
C PRO A 14 -23.16 12.05 -15.19
N PHE A 15 -21.98 11.47 -15.00
CA PHE A 15 -21.81 10.03 -14.76
C PHE A 15 -21.72 9.69 -13.26
N ARG A 16 -21.34 10.63 -12.42
CA ARG A 16 -21.06 10.36 -10.98
C ARG A 16 -22.27 9.80 -10.23
N SER A 17 -23.46 10.27 -10.53
CA SER A 17 -24.72 9.77 -9.93
C SER A 17 -25.06 8.32 -10.31
N LYS A 18 -24.41 7.78 -11.34
CA LYS A 18 -24.59 6.40 -11.82
C LYS A 18 -23.52 5.45 -11.30
N ILE A 19 -22.54 5.97 -10.54
CA ILE A 19 -21.41 5.17 -10.03
C ILE A 19 -21.73 4.76 -8.60
N THR A 20 -21.82 3.46 -8.38
CA THR A 20 -21.85 2.88 -7.05
C THR A 20 -20.42 2.65 -6.60
N VAL A 21 -20.07 3.08 -5.39
CA VAL A 21 -18.73 2.89 -4.84
C VAL A 21 -18.72 1.68 -3.93
N VAL A 22 -17.99 0.65 -4.32
CA VAL A 22 -17.75 -0.57 -3.54
C VAL A 22 -16.33 -1.03 -3.81
N HIS A 23 -15.51 -1.17 -2.79
CA HIS A 23 -14.15 -1.69 -2.90
C HIS A 23 -14.15 -3.20 -3.17
N ASP A 24 -13.06 -3.72 -3.75
CA ASP A 24 -12.90 -5.17 -4.02
C ASP A 24 -12.89 -5.99 -2.73
N GLY A 25 -12.42 -5.39 -1.65
CA GLY A 25 -12.26 -6.04 -0.34
C GLY A 25 -10.96 -6.80 -0.19
N ILE A 26 -10.63 -7.11 1.05
CA ILE A 26 -9.52 -7.98 1.43
C ILE A 26 -10.01 -9.00 2.46
N ASP A 27 -9.45 -10.20 2.43
CA ASP A 27 -9.75 -11.22 3.44
C ASP A 27 -9.06 -10.88 4.76
N THR A 28 -9.77 -10.18 5.65
CA THR A 28 -9.22 -9.74 6.94
C THR A 28 -9.03 -10.87 7.96
N GLN A 29 -9.52 -12.07 7.67
CA GLN A 29 -9.26 -13.26 8.46
C GLN A 29 -7.95 -13.93 8.04
N ALA A 30 -7.73 -14.07 6.73
CA ALA A 30 -6.46 -14.57 6.18
C ALA A 30 -5.31 -13.60 6.46
N VAL A 31 -5.55 -12.29 6.32
CA VAL A 31 -4.58 -11.23 6.61
C VAL A 31 -4.81 -10.69 8.02
N ALA A 32 -4.35 -11.41 9.02
CA ALA A 32 -4.48 -11.07 10.44
C ALA A 32 -3.10 -10.91 11.10
N PRO A 33 -2.99 -10.18 12.22
CA PRO A 33 -1.76 -10.17 13.02
C PRO A 33 -1.36 -11.58 13.46
N ASN A 34 -0.07 -11.86 13.40
CA ASN A 34 0.49 -13.12 13.90
C ASN A 34 1.67 -12.82 14.84
N PRO A 35 1.52 -12.96 16.16
CA PRO A 35 2.60 -12.70 17.11
C PRO A 35 3.76 -13.72 17.02
N ALA A 36 3.50 -14.90 16.45
CA ALA A 36 4.49 -15.95 16.28
C ALA A 36 5.16 -15.94 14.90
N VAL A 37 4.93 -14.87 14.10
CA VAL A 37 5.52 -14.78 12.77
C VAL A 37 7.05 -14.73 12.83
N SER A 38 7.67 -15.46 11.93
CA SER A 38 9.11 -15.36 11.65
C SER A 38 9.35 -15.38 10.15
N LEU A 39 10.39 -14.72 9.71
CA LEU A 39 10.81 -14.69 8.30
C LEU A 39 12.34 -14.92 8.23
N THR A 40 12.72 -15.95 7.50
CA THR A 40 14.13 -16.20 7.23
C THR A 40 14.55 -15.44 5.98
N LEU A 41 15.49 -14.52 6.14
CA LEU A 41 16.17 -13.80 5.05
C LEU A 41 17.54 -14.42 4.86
N ASN A 42 17.85 -14.87 3.66
CA ASN A 42 19.08 -15.62 3.38
C ASN A 42 19.23 -16.84 4.34
N ASP A 43 20.29 -17.60 4.24
CA ASP A 43 20.42 -18.87 4.98
C ASP A 43 20.57 -18.73 6.52
N ASN A 44 20.76 -17.51 7.05
CA ASN A 44 21.17 -17.34 8.46
C ASN A 44 20.45 -16.23 9.24
N LEU A 45 19.62 -15.38 8.62
CA LEU A 45 18.96 -14.29 9.33
C LEU A 45 17.47 -14.59 9.50
N VAL A 46 17.07 -14.88 10.72
CA VAL A 46 15.66 -15.05 11.09
C VAL A 46 15.18 -13.78 11.78
N LEU A 47 14.15 -13.16 11.22
CA LEU A 47 13.49 -11.99 11.80
C LEU A 47 12.18 -12.41 12.47
N THR A 48 11.88 -11.76 13.59
CA THR A 48 10.69 -11.99 14.42
C THR A 48 10.04 -10.69 14.81
N LYS A 49 8.93 -10.73 15.52
CA LYS A 49 8.26 -9.52 16.07
C LYS A 49 9.11 -8.73 17.09
N GLN A 50 10.23 -9.26 17.53
CA GLN A 50 11.16 -8.57 18.44
C GLN A 50 12.14 -7.67 17.68
N ASP A 51 12.24 -7.88 16.36
CA ASP A 51 13.12 -7.08 15.51
C ASP A 51 12.40 -5.81 15.04
N GLU A 52 13.16 -4.71 14.90
CA GLU A 52 12.65 -3.51 14.25
C GLU A 52 12.69 -3.69 12.73
N VAL A 53 11.53 -3.93 12.13
CA VAL A 53 11.40 -4.15 10.70
C VAL A 53 10.60 -3.04 10.05
N ILE A 54 11.22 -2.32 9.15
CA ILE A 54 10.56 -1.31 8.32
C ILE A 54 10.32 -1.93 6.95
N THR A 55 9.08 -1.90 6.50
CA THR A 55 8.70 -2.46 5.20
C THR A 55 8.25 -1.38 4.23
N PHE A 56 8.66 -1.51 2.98
CA PHE A 56 8.20 -0.72 1.86
C PHE A 56 7.82 -1.68 0.72
N VAL A 57 6.56 -1.64 0.29
CA VAL A 57 6.03 -2.62 -0.67
C VAL A 57 5.37 -1.92 -1.84
N ASN A 58 5.81 -2.24 -3.04
CA ASN A 58 5.20 -1.81 -4.29
C ASN A 58 5.26 -2.92 -5.33
N ARG A 59 4.47 -2.79 -6.38
CA ARG A 59 4.54 -3.68 -7.54
C ARG A 59 5.87 -3.52 -8.28
N ASN A 60 6.25 -2.25 -8.52
CA ASN A 60 7.52 -1.86 -9.11
C ASN A 60 8.13 -0.69 -8.33
N LEU A 61 9.45 -0.64 -8.25
CA LEU A 61 10.20 0.39 -7.53
C LEU A 61 10.40 1.61 -8.43
N GLU A 62 9.35 2.45 -8.50
CA GLU A 62 9.25 3.59 -9.41
C GLU A 62 8.85 4.90 -8.69
N PRO A 63 9.09 6.09 -9.28
CA PRO A 63 8.79 7.38 -8.66
C PRO A 63 7.33 7.58 -8.28
N TYR A 64 6.36 7.15 -9.09
CA TYR A 64 4.93 7.33 -8.81
C TYR A 64 4.47 6.58 -7.56
N ARG A 65 5.21 5.57 -7.16
CA ARG A 65 4.98 4.81 -5.92
C ARG A 65 5.90 5.26 -4.79
N GLY A 66 6.52 6.44 -4.91
CA GLY A 66 7.30 7.08 -3.85
C GLY A 66 8.65 6.43 -3.55
N TYR A 67 9.13 5.51 -4.40
CA TYR A 67 10.39 4.81 -4.15
C TYR A 67 11.57 5.78 -3.96
N HIS A 68 11.66 6.82 -4.79
CA HIS A 68 12.70 7.87 -4.68
C HIS A 68 12.64 8.62 -3.33
N VAL A 69 11.45 8.88 -2.82
CA VAL A 69 11.27 9.55 -1.52
C VAL A 69 11.67 8.64 -0.38
N PHE A 70 11.27 7.36 -0.45
CA PHE A 70 11.66 6.37 0.54
C PHE A 70 13.18 6.17 0.57
N MET A 71 13.83 6.06 -0.59
CA MET A 71 15.29 5.93 -0.67
C MET A 71 16.00 7.14 -0.07
N ARG A 72 15.54 8.37 -0.34
CA ARG A 72 16.12 9.59 0.24
C ARG A 72 15.91 9.71 1.76
N ALA A 73 14.90 9.05 2.30
CA ALA A 73 14.68 8.97 3.75
C ALA A 73 15.62 7.94 4.44
N LEU A 74 16.13 6.95 3.71
CA LEU A 74 16.92 5.85 4.29
C LEU A 74 18.16 6.28 5.07
N PRO A 75 19.00 7.23 4.60
CA PRO A 75 20.20 7.62 5.35
C PRO A 75 19.89 8.07 6.79
N GLU A 76 18.84 8.88 6.95
CA GLU A 76 18.43 9.35 8.27
C GLU A 76 17.76 8.24 9.12
N ILE A 77 16.91 7.40 8.51
CA ILE A 77 16.30 6.25 9.18
C ILE A 77 17.38 5.30 9.71
N LEU A 78 18.34 4.91 8.89
CA LEU A 78 19.40 3.97 9.25
C LEU A 78 20.30 4.52 10.35
N LYS A 79 20.59 5.82 10.33
CA LYS A 79 21.35 6.54 11.35
C LYS A 79 20.59 6.60 12.68
N CYS A 80 19.30 6.95 12.63
CA CYS A 80 18.43 7.06 13.79
C CYS A 80 18.15 5.69 14.44
N ARG A 81 18.09 4.60 13.64
CA ARG A 81 17.73 3.25 14.08
C ARG A 81 18.80 2.22 13.68
N PRO A 82 19.91 2.12 14.43
CA PRO A 82 21.02 1.19 14.09
C PRO A 82 20.64 -0.29 14.13
N GLY A 83 19.55 -0.65 14.83
CA GLY A 83 19.02 -2.02 14.92
C GLY A 83 18.03 -2.39 13.81
N ALA A 84 17.44 -1.41 13.13
CA ALA A 84 16.35 -1.66 12.18
C ALA A 84 16.82 -2.43 10.92
N ARG A 85 15.92 -3.25 10.40
CA ARG A 85 16.04 -3.95 9.11
C ARG A 85 15.04 -3.34 8.13
N ILE A 86 15.50 -3.02 6.94
CA ILE A 86 14.71 -2.40 5.88
C ILE A 86 14.38 -3.46 4.83
N LEU A 87 13.11 -3.80 4.67
CA LEU A 87 12.67 -4.78 3.69
C LEU A 87 11.91 -4.08 2.56
N ILE A 88 12.48 -4.10 1.37
CA ILE A 88 11.94 -3.45 0.17
C ILE A 88 11.45 -4.52 -0.80
N VAL A 89 10.15 -4.49 -1.09
CA VAL A 89 9.49 -5.40 -2.03
C VAL A 89 9.05 -4.64 -3.27
N GLY A 90 9.37 -5.17 -4.43
CA GLY A 90 8.97 -4.63 -5.73
C GLY A 90 9.92 -5.05 -6.84
N ALA A 91 9.39 -5.15 -8.05
CA ALA A 91 10.20 -5.44 -9.24
C ALA A 91 10.96 -4.19 -9.73
N ASP A 92 11.87 -4.42 -10.66
CA ASP A 92 12.77 -3.40 -11.23
C ASP A 92 12.18 -2.70 -12.46
N ASP A 93 10.91 -2.94 -12.78
CA ASP A 93 10.21 -2.37 -13.94
C ASP A 93 9.39 -1.12 -13.53
N VAL A 94 8.53 -0.67 -14.43
CA VAL A 94 7.56 0.40 -14.20
C VAL A 94 6.14 -0.11 -14.40
N SER A 95 5.20 0.40 -13.62
CA SER A 95 3.77 0.10 -13.75
C SER A 95 2.99 1.27 -14.36
N TYR A 96 3.28 2.48 -13.94
CA TYR A 96 2.47 3.67 -14.20
C TYR A 96 3.28 4.85 -14.73
N GLY A 97 4.57 4.93 -14.37
CA GLY A 97 5.46 5.98 -14.81
C GLY A 97 6.20 5.67 -16.10
N ALA A 98 6.95 6.66 -16.60
CA ALA A 98 7.89 6.45 -17.69
C ALA A 98 9.13 5.68 -17.20
N ARG A 99 9.73 4.90 -18.07
CA ARG A 99 11.07 4.33 -17.84
C ARG A 99 12.10 5.46 -17.75
N PRO A 100 13.15 5.31 -16.93
CA PRO A 100 14.22 6.30 -16.92
C PRO A 100 14.93 6.33 -18.28
N ARG A 101 15.33 7.54 -18.69
CA ARG A 101 16.15 7.75 -19.88
C ARG A 101 17.61 7.74 -19.44
N PRO A 102 18.46 6.81 -19.95
CA PRO A 102 19.84 6.68 -19.48
C PRO A 102 20.66 7.95 -19.61
N GLU A 103 20.41 8.73 -20.69
CA GLU A 103 21.07 10.00 -20.97
C GLU A 103 20.73 11.12 -19.96
N GLU A 104 19.57 11.04 -19.31
CA GLU A 104 19.13 12.02 -18.30
C GLU A 104 19.39 11.56 -16.88
N HIS A 105 19.30 10.24 -16.63
CA HIS A 105 19.27 9.67 -15.29
C HIS A 105 20.46 8.77 -14.97
N GLY A 106 21.34 8.50 -15.93
CA GLY A 106 22.53 7.67 -15.74
C GLY A 106 22.25 6.17 -15.53
N GLY A 107 21.03 5.71 -15.82
CA GLY A 107 20.65 4.29 -15.63
C GLY A 107 19.35 3.93 -16.33
N THR A 108 19.08 2.62 -16.42
CA THR A 108 17.91 2.06 -17.10
C THR A 108 16.78 1.60 -16.14
N LYS A 109 17.05 1.60 -14.84
CA LYS A 109 16.10 1.16 -13.80
C LYS A 109 16.03 2.18 -12.67
N TRP A 110 14.84 2.61 -12.32
CA TRP A 110 14.63 3.54 -11.20
C TRP A 110 15.19 3.01 -9.87
N LYS A 111 15.09 1.71 -9.64
CA LYS A 111 15.66 1.06 -8.45
C LYS A 111 17.15 1.38 -8.30
N ASP A 112 17.93 1.15 -9.36
CA ASP A 112 19.38 1.30 -9.31
C ASP A 112 19.79 2.78 -9.25
N ILE A 113 19.07 3.66 -9.96
CA ILE A 113 19.30 5.11 -9.96
C ILE A 113 19.17 5.69 -8.55
N PHE A 114 18.05 5.43 -7.87
CA PHE A 114 17.83 5.99 -6.53
C PHE A 114 18.65 5.26 -5.44
N ALA A 115 18.98 3.98 -5.63
CA ALA A 115 19.94 3.30 -4.76
C ALA A 115 21.34 3.94 -4.88
N ALA A 116 21.81 4.19 -6.10
CA ALA A 116 23.08 4.85 -6.33
C ALA A 116 23.11 6.30 -5.81
N GLU A 117 22.01 7.04 -5.91
CA GLU A 117 21.87 8.42 -5.39
C GLU A 117 22.16 8.50 -3.88
N VAL A 118 21.60 7.57 -3.10
CA VAL A 118 21.71 7.60 -1.63
C VAL A 118 22.90 6.80 -1.07
N ARG A 119 23.43 5.88 -1.87
CA ARG A 119 24.50 4.97 -1.45
C ARG A 119 25.72 5.68 -0.82
N PRO A 120 26.23 6.81 -1.34
CA PRO A 120 27.36 7.54 -0.75
C PRO A 120 27.10 8.09 0.66
N GLN A 121 25.83 8.20 1.08
CA GLN A 121 25.42 8.74 2.38
C GLN A 121 25.25 7.64 3.45
N ILE A 122 25.38 6.37 3.06
CA ILE A 122 25.11 5.22 3.92
C ILE A 122 26.37 4.37 4.05
N SER A 123 26.78 4.04 5.27
CA SER A 123 27.93 3.17 5.54
C SER A 123 27.69 1.74 4.99
N GLU A 124 28.77 0.99 4.75
CA GLU A 124 28.65 -0.43 4.33
C GLU A 124 27.87 -1.26 5.35
N ALA A 125 28.12 -1.04 6.64
CA ALA A 125 27.44 -1.74 7.72
C ALA A 125 25.93 -1.45 7.73
N ASP A 126 25.56 -0.19 7.48
CA ASP A 126 24.15 0.22 7.43
C ASP A 126 23.47 -0.27 6.16
N TRP A 127 24.14 -0.22 5.01
CA TRP A 127 23.61 -0.75 3.77
C TRP A 127 23.36 -2.27 3.83
N GLY A 128 24.20 -3.00 4.58
CA GLY A 128 23.97 -4.41 4.85
C GLY A 128 22.65 -4.75 5.57
N ARG A 129 21.92 -3.74 6.06
CA ARG A 129 20.60 -3.88 6.70
C ARG A 129 19.44 -3.56 5.78
N VAL A 130 19.70 -3.25 4.49
CA VAL A 130 18.70 -2.94 3.46
C VAL A 130 18.58 -4.15 2.53
N TYR A 131 17.41 -4.76 2.51
CA TYR A 131 17.15 -5.99 1.75
C TYR A 131 16.15 -5.71 0.63
N PHE A 132 16.59 -5.90 -0.60
CA PHE A 132 15.74 -5.86 -1.79
C PHE A 132 15.24 -7.27 -2.10
N LEU A 133 13.96 -7.52 -1.89
CA LEU A 133 13.37 -8.86 -1.95
C LEU A 133 12.76 -9.19 -3.32
N GLY A 134 12.73 -8.22 -4.25
CA GLY A 134 12.03 -8.40 -5.53
C GLY A 134 10.53 -8.59 -5.33
N ASN A 135 9.88 -9.29 -6.26
CA ASN A 135 8.47 -9.66 -6.11
C ASN A 135 8.35 -10.89 -5.22
N LEU A 136 7.47 -10.81 -4.23
CA LEU A 136 7.20 -11.93 -3.33
C LEU A 136 5.90 -12.64 -3.73
N PRO A 137 5.89 -13.99 -3.72
CA PRO A 137 4.65 -14.76 -3.73
C PRO A 137 3.78 -14.39 -2.51
N TYR A 138 2.45 -14.46 -2.68
CA TYR A 138 1.50 -14.03 -1.65
C TYR A 138 1.71 -14.73 -0.29
N GLN A 139 2.08 -16.01 -0.32
CA GLN A 139 2.40 -16.80 0.88
C GLN A 139 3.59 -16.25 1.70
N HIS A 140 4.50 -15.47 1.12
CA HIS A 140 5.60 -14.81 1.80
C HIS A 140 5.32 -13.33 2.08
N PHE A 141 4.42 -12.74 1.30
CA PHE A 141 4.02 -11.34 1.46
C PHE A 141 3.25 -11.09 2.76
N ILE A 142 2.29 -11.97 3.11
CA ILE A 142 1.52 -11.81 4.35
C ILE A 142 2.41 -11.92 5.60
N PRO A 143 3.30 -12.93 5.75
CA PRO A 143 4.27 -12.96 6.84
C PRO A 143 5.16 -11.71 6.92
N LEU A 144 5.56 -11.12 5.78
CA LEU A 144 6.33 -9.88 5.76
C LEU A 144 5.54 -8.72 6.36
N LEU A 145 4.25 -8.55 6.02
CA LEU A 145 3.39 -7.55 6.63
C LEU A 145 3.18 -7.82 8.13
N GLN A 146 2.92 -9.07 8.49
CA GLN A 146 2.78 -9.47 9.88
C GLN A 146 4.03 -9.16 10.70
N LEU A 147 5.22 -9.27 10.11
CA LEU A 147 6.51 -8.96 10.74
C LEU A 147 6.74 -7.46 10.89
N SER A 148 6.18 -6.65 10.00
CA SER A 148 6.43 -5.20 9.92
C SER A 148 6.18 -4.49 11.24
N THR A 149 7.17 -3.72 11.70
CA THR A 149 7.05 -2.80 12.85
C THR A 149 6.47 -1.46 12.41
N VAL A 150 6.96 -0.93 11.28
CA VAL A 150 6.42 0.26 10.60
C VAL A 150 6.33 -0.05 9.10
N HIS A 151 5.15 0.11 8.53
CA HIS A 151 4.94 -0.02 7.09
C HIS A 151 4.87 1.36 6.43
N VAL A 152 5.75 1.61 5.48
CA VAL A 152 5.76 2.83 4.69
C VAL A 152 5.02 2.59 3.38
N TYR A 153 3.99 3.40 3.13
CA TYR A 153 3.20 3.35 1.91
C TYR A 153 3.13 4.72 1.24
N LEU A 154 3.78 4.86 0.11
CA LEU A 154 3.80 6.11 -0.66
C LEU A 154 3.17 5.91 -2.03
N THR A 155 2.36 6.87 -2.45
CA THR A 155 1.80 6.93 -3.80
C THR A 155 1.46 8.38 -4.15
N TYR A 156 1.66 8.77 -5.41
CA TYR A 156 0.98 9.97 -5.92
C TYR A 156 -0.55 9.69 -6.00
N PRO A 157 -1.41 10.71 -6.23
CA PRO A 157 -2.85 10.49 -6.31
C PRO A 157 -3.24 9.53 -7.45
N PHE A 158 -3.51 8.27 -7.10
CA PHE A 158 -3.84 7.21 -8.05
C PHE A 158 -4.95 6.29 -7.54
N VAL A 159 -4.63 5.29 -6.74
CA VAL A 159 -5.59 4.32 -6.24
C VAL A 159 -5.35 4.00 -4.76
N LEU A 160 -6.40 3.56 -4.07
CA LEU A 160 -6.26 2.88 -2.80
C LEU A 160 -5.86 1.42 -3.07
N SER A 161 -4.63 1.06 -2.70
CA SER A 161 -4.05 -0.25 -3.03
C SER A 161 -4.49 -1.32 -2.04
N TRP A 162 -4.68 -2.54 -2.54
CA TRP A 162 -4.89 -3.73 -1.69
C TRP A 162 -3.76 -3.90 -0.67
N SER A 163 -2.50 -3.73 -1.07
CA SER A 163 -1.35 -3.90 -0.17
C SER A 163 -1.37 -2.96 1.04
N LEU A 164 -1.91 -1.74 0.91
CA LEU A 164 -2.13 -0.85 2.05
C LEU A 164 -3.20 -1.41 3.00
N LEU A 165 -4.33 -1.85 2.45
CA LEU A 165 -5.42 -2.41 3.25
C LEU A 165 -5.01 -3.73 3.91
N GLU A 166 -4.20 -4.54 3.24
CA GLU A 166 -3.60 -5.75 3.80
C GLU A 166 -2.62 -5.41 4.95
N ALA A 167 -1.79 -4.36 4.80
CA ALA A 167 -0.93 -3.88 5.88
C ALA A 167 -1.75 -3.38 7.08
N MET A 168 -2.85 -2.64 6.83
CA MET A 168 -3.79 -2.24 7.87
C MET A 168 -4.43 -3.47 8.55
N SER A 169 -4.86 -4.45 7.77
CA SER A 169 -5.46 -5.69 8.28
C SER A 169 -4.46 -6.52 9.09
N ALA A 170 -3.20 -6.58 8.70
CA ALA A 170 -2.12 -7.21 9.46
C ALA A 170 -1.76 -6.46 10.76
N GLY A 171 -2.33 -5.28 11.00
CA GLY A 171 -2.10 -4.47 12.20
C GLY A 171 -0.79 -3.70 12.17
N CYS A 172 -0.27 -3.37 10.99
CA CYS A 172 0.94 -2.54 10.87
C CYS A 172 0.68 -1.10 11.33
N ALA A 173 1.66 -0.48 11.97
CA ALA A 173 1.70 0.98 12.10
C ALA A 173 2.08 1.58 10.74
N ILE A 174 1.20 2.41 10.18
CA ILE A 174 1.32 2.94 8.82
C ILE A 174 1.90 4.35 8.84
N VAL A 175 2.90 4.60 7.99
CA VAL A 175 3.30 5.95 7.54
C VAL A 175 3.01 6.04 6.06
N ALA A 176 2.10 6.91 5.66
CA ALA A 176 1.64 7.01 4.28
C ALA A 176 1.76 8.43 3.73
N SER A 177 1.78 8.56 2.39
CA SER A 177 1.71 9.87 1.75
C SER A 177 0.36 10.54 1.97
N ASP A 178 0.40 11.84 2.25
CA ASP A 178 -0.79 12.69 2.35
C ASP A 178 -1.32 12.99 0.94
N THR A 179 -2.07 12.04 0.38
CA THR A 179 -2.67 12.12 -0.96
C THR A 179 -4.14 11.71 -0.90
N GLN A 180 -4.98 12.38 -1.68
CA GLN A 180 -6.44 12.24 -1.60
C GLN A 180 -6.97 10.80 -1.61
N PRO A 181 -6.49 9.86 -2.48
CA PRO A 181 -7.00 8.49 -2.45
C PRO A 181 -6.82 7.79 -1.10
N LEU A 182 -5.74 8.13 -0.37
CA LEU A 182 -5.42 7.49 0.89
C LEU A 182 -6.28 7.96 2.06
N HIS A 183 -6.87 9.16 1.98
CA HIS A 183 -7.73 9.70 3.04
C HIS A 183 -9.00 8.86 3.27
N GLU A 184 -9.37 8.01 2.32
CA GLU A 184 -10.51 7.08 2.51
C GLU A 184 -10.19 5.93 3.49
N ALA A 185 -8.91 5.63 3.73
CA ALA A 185 -8.49 4.56 4.64
C ALA A 185 -7.55 5.06 5.74
N VAL A 186 -6.61 5.97 5.43
CA VAL A 186 -5.62 6.46 6.39
C VAL A 186 -6.05 7.83 6.93
N ARG A 187 -6.46 7.86 8.20
CA ARG A 187 -6.76 9.07 8.96
C ARG A 187 -5.56 9.41 9.83
N HIS A 188 -5.04 10.63 9.66
CA HIS A 188 -3.84 11.07 10.38
C HIS A 188 -4.04 10.98 11.90
N ASN A 189 -3.11 10.33 12.59
CA ASN A 189 -3.15 10.04 14.03
C ASN A 189 -4.28 9.11 14.51
N GLU A 190 -5.11 8.54 13.61
CA GLU A 190 -6.14 7.56 13.97
C GLU A 190 -5.77 6.18 13.46
N THR A 191 -5.61 6.01 12.14
CA THR A 191 -5.28 4.74 11.49
C THR A 191 -3.89 4.72 10.86
N GLY A 192 -3.14 5.83 10.97
CA GLY A 192 -1.77 5.95 10.49
C GLY A 192 -1.24 7.38 10.62
N LYS A 193 -0.04 7.59 10.16
CA LYS A 193 0.59 8.92 10.04
C LYS A 193 0.64 9.31 8.57
N LEU A 194 0.22 10.53 8.24
CA LEU A 194 0.30 11.08 6.89
C LEU A 194 1.46 12.08 6.81
N VAL A 195 2.24 12.01 5.73
CA VAL A 195 3.36 12.91 5.42
C VAL A 195 3.24 13.43 4.00
N ASN A 196 3.70 14.64 3.74
CA ASN A 196 3.76 15.14 2.38
C ASN A 196 4.57 14.18 1.50
N PHE A 197 4.03 13.84 0.31
CA PHE A 197 4.62 12.85 -0.58
C PHE A 197 6.10 13.14 -0.95
N PHE A 198 6.47 14.40 -1.07
CA PHE A 198 7.83 14.80 -1.47
C PHE A 198 8.77 15.09 -0.28
N ASN A 199 8.27 15.06 0.95
CA ASN A 199 9.06 15.39 2.13
C ASN A 199 9.68 14.13 2.75
N HIS A 200 10.87 13.76 2.30
CA HIS A 200 11.60 12.59 2.81
C HIS A 200 12.13 12.77 4.22
N GLU A 201 12.42 14.01 4.65
CA GLU A 201 12.82 14.31 6.03
C GLU A 201 11.66 14.05 7.00
N ALA A 202 10.46 14.55 6.67
CA ALA A 202 9.26 14.28 7.47
C ALA A 202 8.93 12.77 7.50
N LEU A 203 9.14 12.06 6.39
CA LEU A 203 8.99 10.61 6.35
C LEU A 203 9.95 9.92 7.34
N ALA A 204 11.23 10.25 7.28
CA ALA A 204 12.24 9.69 8.18
C ALA A 204 11.90 9.97 9.64
N GLN A 205 11.54 11.22 9.94
CA GLN A 205 11.15 11.63 11.29
C GLN A 205 9.95 10.86 11.83
N GLN A 206 8.88 10.67 11.01
CA GLN A 206 7.69 9.92 11.45
C GLN A 206 7.99 8.43 11.65
N VAL A 207 8.81 7.83 10.80
CA VAL A 207 9.25 6.44 10.98
C VAL A 207 10.05 6.29 12.27
N CYS A 208 11.04 7.16 12.53
CA CYS A 208 11.84 7.13 13.74
C CYS A 208 10.97 7.36 14.99
N ASN A 209 10.08 8.35 14.96
CA ASN A 209 9.17 8.64 16.09
C ASN A 209 8.27 7.44 16.42
N LEU A 210 7.73 6.76 15.41
CA LEU A 210 6.92 5.56 15.64
C LEU A 210 7.75 4.41 16.21
N LEU A 211 9.01 4.26 15.83
CA LEU A 211 9.87 3.23 16.38
C LEU A 211 10.22 3.50 17.85
N ASP A 212 10.24 4.77 18.28
CA ASP A 212 10.43 5.16 19.69
C ASP A 212 9.16 5.02 20.53
N GLN A 213 7.97 4.86 19.91
CA GLN A 213 6.67 4.90 20.58
C GLN A 213 5.89 3.59 20.41
N PRO A 214 6.25 2.50 21.12
CA PRO A 214 5.61 1.19 20.95
C PRO A 214 4.09 1.20 21.24
N GLU A 215 3.65 1.98 22.22
CA GLU A 215 2.22 2.12 22.55
C GLU A 215 1.44 2.79 21.42
N GLU A 216 2.00 3.85 20.83
CA GLU A 216 1.39 4.54 19.70
C GLU A 216 1.34 3.65 18.46
N ARG A 217 2.41 2.86 18.18
CA ARG A 217 2.39 1.85 17.11
C ARG A 217 1.26 0.84 17.31
N GLN A 218 1.13 0.31 18.52
CA GLN A 218 0.09 -0.66 18.84
C GLN A 218 -1.31 -0.05 18.68
N ARG A 219 -1.51 1.16 19.16
CA ARG A 219 -2.78 1.90 19.04
C ARG A 219 -3.16 2.13 17.59
N LEU A 220 -2.22 2.67 16.78
CA LEU A 220 -2.45 2.93 15.35
C LEU A 220 -2.71 1.64 14.57
N GLY A 221 -1.91 0.60 14.80
CA GLY A 221 -2.09 -0.69 14.13
C GLY A 221 -3.43 -1.36 14.47
N ALA A 222 -3.85 -1.31 15.74
CA ALA A 222 -5.15 -1.82 16.16
C ALA A 222 -6.31 -1.04 15.51
N SER A 223 -6.21 0.30 15.47
CA SER A 223 -7.20 1.16 14.84
C SER A 223 -7.26 0.95 13.33
N ALA A 224 -6.10 0.81 12.66
CA ALA A 224 -6.01 0.51 11.24
C ALA A 224 -6.69 -0.82 10.90
N ARG A 225 -6.42 -1.88 11.69
CA ARG A 225 -7.06 -3.17 11.53
C ARG A 225 -8.58 -3.11 11.72
N ALA A 226 -9.03 -2.47 12.79
CA ALA A 226 -10.46 -2.32 13.05
C ALA A 226 -11.16 -1.59 11.89
N PHE A 227 -10.53 -0.54 11.35
CA PHE A 227 -11.03 0.19 10.19
C PHE A 227 -11.08 -0.68 8.94
N ALA A 228 -10.04 -1.45 8.65
CA ALA A 228 -10.01 -2.37 7.51
C ALA A 228 -11.13 -3.44 7.62
N GLN A 229 -11.32 -4.03 8.80
CA GLN A 229 -12.39 -4.98 9.06
C GLN A 229 -13.78 -4.38 8.89
N GLN A 230 -13.99 -3.16 9.36
CA GLN A 230 -15.29 -2.49 9.31
C GLN A 230 -15.68 -2.05 7.89
N HIS A 231 -14.71 -1.67 7.06
CA HIS A 231 -15.00 -1.01 5.78
C HIS A 231 -14.57 -1.80 4.55
N TYR A 232 -13.58 -2.70 4.69
CA TYR A 232 -12.94 -3.36 3.55
C TYR A 232 -12.88 -4.89 3.67
N ASP A 233 -13.54 -5.49 4.69
CA ASP A 233 -13.61 -6.95 4.78
C ASP A 233 -14.33 -7.54 3.56
N LEU A 234 -13.64 -8.49 2.90
CA LEU A 234 -14.15 -9.11 1.68
C LEU A 234 -15.48 -9.80 1.93
N HIS A 235 -15.55 -10.65 2.95
CA HIS A 235 -16.69 -11.55 3.17
C HIS A 235 -17.87 -10.87 3.83
N GLY A 236 -17.62 -10.02 4.82
CA GLY A 236 -18.66 -9.36 5.61
C GLY A 236 -19.18 -8.05 5.02
N VAL A 237 -18.37 -7.38 4.19
CA VAL A 237 -18.68 -6.01 3.72
C VAL A 237 -18.70 -5.92 2.20
N CYS A 238 -17.57 -6.15 1.53
CA CYS A 238 -17.42 -5.78 0.13
C CYS A 238 -18.16 -6.75 -0.82
N LEU A 239 -17.97 -8.05 -0.67
CA LEU A 239 -18.62 -9.05 -1.52
C LEU A 239 -20.15 -9.02 -1.43
N PRO A 240 -20.79 -8.93 -0.24
CA PRO A 240 -22.25 -8.76 -0.17
C PRO A 240 -22.76 -7.53 -0.93
N GLN A 241 -22.05 -6.38 -0.84
CA GLN A 241 -22.43 -5.17 -1.57
C GLN A 241 -22.27 -5.33 -3.08
N GLN A 242 -21.20 -5.99 -3.54
CA GLN A 242 -20.98 -6.29 -4.96
C GLN A 242 -22.08 -7.22 -5.50
N LEU A 243 -22.43 -8.26 -4.77
CA LEU A 243 -23.50 -9.19 -5.15
C LEU A 243 -24.88 -8.50 -5.17
N ALA A 244 -25.15 -7.64 -4.20
CA ALA A 244 -26.39 -6.85 -4.18
C ALA A 244 -26.48 -5.94 -5.41
N TRP A 245 -25.37 -5.30 -5.82
CA TRP A 245 -25.32 -4.46 -7.01
C TRP A 245 -25.56 -5.27 -8.29
N VAL A 246 -24.92 -6.43 -8.46
CA VAL A 246 -25.12 -7.33 -9.61
C VAL A 246 -26.59 -7.80 -9.69
N ASN A 247 -27.19 -8.17 -8.55
CA ASN A 247 -28.58 -8.61 -8.50
C ASN A 247 -29.56 -7.47 -8.85
N ALA A 248 -29.26 -6.24 -8.43
CA ALA A 248 -30.07 -5.08 -8.80
C ALA A 248 -30.07 -4.81 -10.31
N LEU A 249 -28.94 -5.00 -10.98
CA LEU A 249 -28.86 -4.89 -12.45
C LEU A 249 -29.72 -5.95 -13.15
N ARG A 250 -29.66 -7.19 -12.70
CA ARG A 250 -30.47 -8.29 -13.25
C ARG A 250 -31.99 -8.03 -13.11
N SER A 251 -32.37 -7.43 -12.00
CA SER A 251 -33.78 -7.07 -11.75
C SER A 251 -34.25 -5.90 -12.61
N SER A 252 -33.36 -4.94 -12.96
CA SER A 252 -33.67 -3.83 -13.83
C SER A 252 -33.82 -4.23 -15.31
N ASP A 253 -33.08 -5.24 -15.77
CA ASP A 253 -33.21 -5.77 -17.13
C ASP A 253 -34.55 -6.51 -17.35
N SER A 254 -35.13 -7.05 -16.30
CA SER A 254 -36.46 -7.66 -16.38
C SER A 254 -37.62 -6.67 -16.56
N VAL A 255 -37.36 -5.35 -16.40
CA VAL A 255 -38.33 -4.25 -16.58
C VAL A 255 -38.23 -3.61 -17.98
N VAL A 256 -37.17 -3.87 -18.75
CA VAL A 256 -37.09 -3.51 -20.16
C VAL A 256 -37.89 -4.53 -20.96
N GLY A 257 -39.19 -4.30 -20.96
CA GLY A 257 -40.19 -5.18 -21.54
C GLY A 257 -39.94 -5.54 -23.00
N GLU A 258 -40.49 -6.68 -23.38
CA GLU A 258 -40.73 -7.16 -24.72
C GLU A 258 -40.81 -6.05 -25.77
N VAL A 259 -39.74 -5.82 -26.49
CA VAL A 259 -39.83 -5.10 -27.76
C VAL A 259 -40.56 -6.03 -28.70
N LYS A 260 -41.88 -5.86 -28.83
CA LYS A 260 -42.65 -6.55 -29.89
C LYS A 260 -42.01 -6.22 -31.22
N PRO A 261 -41.72 -7.22 -32.07
CA PRO A 261 -41.20 -6.95 -33.40
C PRO A 261 -42.27 -6.17 -34.17
N LYS A 262 -41.88 -5.03 -34.76
CA LYS A 262 -42.73 -4.29 -35.71
C LYS A 262 -43.05 -5.22 -36.89
N ALA A 263 -44.34 -5.35 -37.19
CA ALA A 263 -44.82 -6.03 -38.37
C ALA A 263 -44.18 -5.44 -39.66
N PRO A 264 -43.84 -6.25 -40.68
CA PRO A 264 -43.33 -5.73 -41.93
C PRO A 264 -44.38 -4.81 -42.58
N LEU A 265 -43.94 -3.67 -43.05
CA LEU A 265 -44.73 -2.75 -43.88
C LEU A 265 -45.00 -3.48 -45.24
N ALA A 266 -46.28 -3.58 -45.56
CA ALA A 266 -46.76 -4.06 -46.86
C ALA A 266 -46.49 -3.04 -47.98
#